data_4fc35269789609463bcc54fa8aa99f51
#
_entry.id   4fc35269789609463bcc54fa8aa99f51
#
_cell.length_a   1.000
_cell.length_b   1.000
_cell.length_c   1.000
_cell.angle_alpha   90.00
_cell.angle_beta   90.00
_cell.angle_gamma   90.00
#
_symmetry.space_group_name_H-M   'P 1'
#
loop_
_entity.id
_entity.type
_entity.pdbx_description
1 polymer ?
#
loop_
_entity_poly.entity_id
_entity_poly.type
_entity_poly.pdbx_seq_one_letter_code
_entity_poly.pdbx_strand_id
1 'polypeptide(L)'
;MTKARSTRLICALGVLSLLGFAGSVAATPWWMRGVESNETDFLPPDAAFKVGVRLEGGELHVRWVIADGYYLYRRKMAVEALSPDLVVMGLHLPRGVSKTDPYLGTQEVFMQEVEGTVPFKRVDYGAHPLEIKVTYQGCADAGLCYLPITKVLSPPAAAPTIEAPSHPWEGVAILGGAGAFLLAGLLLRKGRSLDLPPPP
;
A
#
# COMPACT_ATOMS: atom_id res chain seq x y z
N MET A 1 64.74 42.16 44.06
CA MET A 1 63.47 41.91 44.78
C MET A 1 62.39 42.76 44.17
N THR A 2 61.75 42.29 43.04
CA THR A 2 60.57 42.92 42.44
C THR A 2 60.04 41.98 41.28
N LYS A 3 59.37 40.89 41.65
CA LYS A 3 58.80 40.00 40.63
C LYS A 3 57.52 39.33 41.13
N ALA A 4 56.63 40.02 41.83
CA ALA A 4 55.42 39.43 42.39
C ALA A 4 54.18 40.33 42.30
N ARG A 5 54.11 41.32 41.39
CA ARG A 5 52.93 42.17 41.22
C ARG A 5 52.22 42.11 39.87
N SER A 6 52.79 41.43 38.93
CA SER A 6 52.19 41.38 37.53
C SER A 6 51.20 40.26 37.30
N THR A 7 51.17 39.22 38.12
CA THR A 7 50.33 38.01 37.87
C THR A 7 48.86 38.12 38.38
N ARG A 8 48.60 39.13 39.25
CA ARG A 8 47.25 39.32 39.83
C ARG A 8 46.30 40.19 38.99
N LEU A 9 46.85 40.97 38.08
CA LEU A 9 46.02 41.84 37.20
C LEU A 9 45.45 41.15 36.00
N ILE A 10 46.00 40.03 35.56
CA ILE A 10 45.56 39.31 34.37
C ILE A 10 44.35 38.38 34.66
N CYS A 11 44.22 37.90 35.91
CA CYS A 11 43.09 37.09 36.32
C CYS A 11 41.77 37.86 36.53
N ALA A 12 41.85 39.20 36.79
CA ALA A 12 40.65 40.00 37.03
C ALA A 12 39.91 40.42 35.75
N LEU A 13 40.57 40.43 34.60
CA LEU A 13 39.96 40.77 33.29
C LEU A 13 39.31 39.57 32.57
N GLY A 14 39.64 38.35 32.99
CA GLY A 14 39.08 37.11 32.36
C GLY A 14 37.68 36.70 32.89
N VAL A 15 37.27 37.16 34.05
CA VAL A 15 36.01 36.78 34.69
C VAL A 15 34.85 37.70 34.28
N LEU A 16 35.11 38.88 33.72
CA LEU A 16 34.09 39.85 33.33
C LEU A 16 33.52 39.61 31.91
N SER A 17 34.13 38.70 31.11
CA SER A 17 33.69 38.41 29.75
C SER A 17 32.67 37.28 29.65
N LEU A 18 32.28 36.61 30.73
CA LEU A 18 31.39 35.44 30.74
C LEU A 18 29.94 35.74 31.12
N LEU A 19 29.57 36.99 31.35
CA LEU A 19 28.24 37.40 31.80
C LEU A 19 27.40 38.12 30.70
N GLY A 20 27.83 38.11 29.43
CA GLY A 20 27.21 38.90 28.34
C GLY A 20 26.37 38.15 27.38
N PHE A 21 26.13 36.84 27.52
CA PHE A 21 25.23 36.10 26.61
C PHE A 21 23.91 35.78 27.30
N ALA A 22 23.18 36.81 27.75
CA ALA A 22 21.77 36.70 28.02
C ALA A 22 21.07 36.61 26.66
N GLY A 23 20.86 35.37 26.18
CA GLY A 23 20.08 35.10 24.98
C GLY A 23 18.70 35.74 25.14
N SER A 24 18.40 36.72 24.30
CA SER A 24 17.05 37.27 24.18
C SER A 24 16.13 36.13 23.73
N VAL A 25 15.43 35.50 24.66
CA VAL A 25 14.29 34.65 24.34
C VAL A 25 13.23 35.57 23.76
N ALA A 26 13.18 35.66 22.43
CA ALA A 26 12.11 36.33 21.73
C ALA A 26 10.80 35.59 22.11
N ALA A 27 10.08 36.16 23.08
CA ALA A 27 8.74 35.68 23.42
C ALA A 27 7.87 35.85 22.17
N THR A 28 7.44 34.77 21.55
CA THR A 28 6.46 34.78 20.45
C THR A 28 5.20 35.48 20.96
N PRO A 29 4.75 36.54 20.27
CA PRO A 29 3.57 37.31 20.68
C PRO A 29 2.36 36.37 20.79
N TRP A 30 1.50 36.63 21.76
CA TRP A 30 0.30 35.81 22.03
C TRP A 30 -0.63 35.67 20.83
N TRP A 31 -0.65 36.63 19.92
CA TRP A 31 -1.42 36.62 18.67
C TRP A 31 -0.78 35.74 17.57
N MET A 32 0.48 35.31 17.72
CA MET A 32 1.15 34.33 16.87
C MET A 32 1.00 32.90 17.42
N ARG A 33 0.41 32.74 18.61
CA ARG A 33 0.25 31.48 19.31
C ARG A 33 -1.05 30.77 18.99
N GLY A 34 -1.73 31.16 17.95
CA GLY A 34 -3.09 30.73 17.74
C GLY A 34 -3.43 30.42 16.29
N VAL A 35 -2.69 29.59 15.61
CA VAL A 35 -3.19 28.68 14.59
C VAL A 35 -2.17 27.54 14.53
N GLU A 36 -2.10 26.73 15.56
CA GLU A 36 -1.80 25.33 15.32
C GLU A 36 -3.03 24.81 14.59
N SER A 37 -3.01 24.88 13.28
CA SER A 37 -3.99 24.18 12.47
C SER A 37 -3.81 22.71 12.83
N ASN A 38 -4.88 22.05 13.25
CA ASN A 38 -4.97 20.61 13.44
C ASN A 38 -4.76 19.85 12.12
N GLU A 39 -3.97 20.39 11.19
CA GLU A 39 -3.61 19.73 9.92
C GLU A 39 -2.84 18.43 10.15
N THR A 40 -2.26 18.26 11.37
CA THR A 40 -1.60 17.01 11.74
C THR A 40 -2.56 15.89 12.16
N ASP A 41 -3.83 16.21 12.43
CA ASP A 41 -4.80 15.22 12.91
C ASP A 41 -5.48 14.44 11.77
N PHE A 42 -5.39 14.90 10.52
CA PHE A 42 -5.99 14.23 9.37
C PHE A 42 -4.92 13.73 8.40
N LEU A 43 -5.12 12.49 7.93
CA LEU A 43 -4.23 11.93 6.92
C LEU A 43 -4.36 12.70 5.59
N PRO A 44 -3.28 12.90 4.84
CA PRO A 44 -3.41 13.41 3.49
C PRO A 44 -4.24 12.46 2.63
N PRO A 45 -4.93 12.94 1.57
CA PRO A 45 -5.86 12.14 0.76
C PRO A 45 -5.29 10.81 0.29
N ASP A 46 -4.02 10.78 -0.13
CA ASP A 46 -3.36 9.58 -0.65
C ASP A 46 -2.98 8.57 0.45
N ALA A 47 -2.93 8.98 1.71
CA ALA A 47 -2.76 8.09 2.84
C ALA A 47 -4.10 7.59 3.38
N ALA A 48 -5.13 8.46 3.37
CA ALA A 48 -6.48 8.11 3.79
C ALA A 48 -7.16 7.13 2.81
N PHE A 49 -6.90 7.29 1.50
CA PHE A 49 -7.57 6.53 0.44
C PHE A 49 -6.54 6.05 -0.60
N LYS A 50 -6.08 4.83 -0.48
CA LYS A 50 -5.21 4.21 -1.48
C LYS A 50 -6.06 3.53 -2.53
N VAL A 51 -5.77 3.76 -3.80
CA VAL A 51 -6.50 3.15 -4.91
C VAL A 51 -5.54 2.47 -5.87
N GLY A 52 -5.94 1.32 -6.38
CA GLY A 52 -5.20 0.56 -7.38
C GLY A 52 -6.14 -0.12 -8.35
N VAL A 53 -5.61 -0.51 -9.51
CA VAL A 53 -6.34 -1.24 -10.54
C VAL A 53 -5.56 -2.47 -10.96
N ARG A 54 -6.27 -3.56 -11.26
CA ARG A 54 -5.73 -4.78 -11.88
C ARG A 54 -6.66 -5.24 -12.98
N LEU A 55 -6.10 -5.98 -13.93
CA LEU A 55 -6.85 -6.65 -14.98
C LEU A 55 -6.95 -8.14 -14.63
N GLU A 56 -8.15 -8.65 -14.51
CA GLU A 56 -8.40 -10.04 -14.16
C GLU A 56 -9.70 -10.51 -14.86
N GLY A 57 -9.67 -11.71 -15.45
CA GLY A 57 -10.86 -12.28 -16.10
C GLY A 57 -11.44 -11.46 -17.26
N GLY A 58 -10.67 -10.51 -17.82
CA GLY A 58 -11.16 -9.62 -18.89
C GLY A 58 -11.92 -8.39 -18.36
N GLU A 59 -11.93 -8.16 -17.07
CA GLU A 59 -12.52 -6.99 -16.40
C GLU A 59 -11.45 -6.22 -15.63
N LEU A 60 -11.68 -4.92 -15.44
CA LEU A 60 -10.85 -4.13 -14.54
C LEU A 60 -11.40 -4.22 -13.12
N HIS A 61 -10.54 -4.55 -12.20
CA HIS A 61 -10.82 -4.55 -10.76
C HIS A 61 -10.17 -3.34 -10.12
N VAL A 62 -10.98 -2.43 -9.62
CA VAL A 62 -10.50 -1.23 -8.91
C VAL A 62 -10.70 -1.46 -7.42
N ARG A 63 -9.62 -1.37 -6.67
CA ARG A 63 -9.60 -1.61 -5.23
C ARG A 63 -9.22 -0.34 -4.49
N TRP A 64 -10.01 0.02 -3.49
CA TRP A 64 -9.71 1.08 -2.54
C TRP A 64 -9.42 0.49 -1.18
N VAL A 65 -8.32 0.93 -0.56
CA VAL A 65 -7.99 0.69 0.84
C VAL A 65 -8.16 1.99 1.58
N ILE A 66 -9.03 1.99 2.56
CA ILE A 66 -9.50 3.15 3.30
C ILE A 66 -8.90 3.07 4.71
N ALA A 67 -8.25 4.12 5.17
CA ALA A 67 -7.69 4.17 6.51
C ALA A 67 -8.77 4.10 7.59
N ASP A 68 -8.42 3.61 8.77
CA ASP A 68 -9.33 3.55 9.92
C ASP A 68 -9.81 4.96 10.30
N GLY A 69 -11.11 5.08 10.56
CA GLY A 69 -11.74 6.37 10.83
C GLY A 69 -12.07 7.20 9.59
N TYR A 70 -11.96 6.59 8.40
CA TYR A 70 -12.32 7.22 7.13
C TYR A 70 -13.37 6.37 6.38
N TYR A 71 -14.08 7.01 5.43
CA TYR A 71 -15.06 6.34 4.59
C TYR A 71 -15.19 6.99 3.23
N LEU A 72 -15.62 6.20 2.22
CA LEU A 72 -15.91 6.65 0.86
C LEU A 72 -17.42 6.60 0.61
N TYR A 73 -17.97 7.62 -0.04
CA TYR A 73 -19.36 7.61 -0.47
C TYR A 73 -19.53 6.80 -1.75
N ARG A 74 -20.37 5.76 -1.70
CA ARG A 74 -20.68 4.92 -2.86
C ARG A 74 -21.12 5.74 -4.09
N ARG A 75 -22.00 6.72 -3.89
CA ARG A 75 -22.56 7.57 -4.96
C ARG A 75 -21.56 8.56 -5.56
N LYS A 76 -20.39 8.73 -4.95
CA LYS A 76 -19.33 9.62 -5.39
C LYS A 76 -18.15 8.90 -6.04
N MET A 77 -18.30 7.59 -6.28
CA MET A 77 -17.29 6.77 -6.93
C MET A 77 -17.68 6.58 -8.40
N ALA A 78 -16.73 6.84 -9.29
CA ALA A 78 -16.92 6.73 -10.73
C ALA A 78 -15.62 6.30 -11.42
N VAL A 79 -15.76 5.62 -12.56
CA VAL A 79 -14.65 5.25 -13.44
C VAL A 79 -15.00 5.65 -14.87
N GLU A 80 -14.08 6.32 -15.52
CA GLU A 80 -14.19 6.76 -16.91
C GLU A 80 -12.99 6.26 -17.70
N ALA A 81 -13.20 5.93 -18.97
CA ALA A 81 -12.11 5.59 -19.89
C ALA A 81 -11.34 6.84 -20.28
N LEU A 82 -10.00 6.76 -20.29
CA LEU A 82 -9.13 7.79 -20.87
C LEU A 82 -8.57 7.37 -22.21
N SER A 83 -8.31 6.08 -22.40
CA SER A 83 -7.86 5.57 -23.69
C SER A 83 -8.99 5.68 -24.71
N PRO A 84 -8.73 6.23 -25.92
CA PRO A 84 -9.76 6.47 -26.93
C PRO A 84 -10.38 5.18 -27.49
N ASP A 85 -9.66 4.07 -27.38
CA ASP A 85 -10.06 2.73 -27.81
C ASP A 85 -10.79 1.93 -26.71
N LEU A 86 -10.99 2.54 -25.54
CA LEU A 86 -11.58 1.89 -24.37
C LEU A 86 -13.00 2.40 -24.12
N VAL A 87 -13.94 1.49 -23.98
CA VAL A 87 -15.31 1.77 -23.56
C VAL A 87 -15.58 1.03 -22.27
N VAL A 88 -15.75 1.77 -21.16
CA VAL A 88 -16.13 1.19 -19.86
C VAL A 88 -17.65 1.11 -19.74
N MET A 89 -18.16 0.01 -19.20
CA MET A 89 -19.59 -0.25 -19.03
C MET A 89 -20.11 0.07 -17.64
N GLY A 90 -19.40 0.93 -16.90
CA GLY A 90 -19.75 1.39 -15.57
C GLY A 90 -18.98 0.69 -14.46
N LEU A 91 -19.08 1.25 -13.26
CA LEU A 91 -18.45 0.74 -12.03
C LEU A 91 -19.48 -0.04 -11.23
N HIS A 92 -19.27 -1.32 -11.06
CA HIS A 92 -20.09 -2.21 -10.26
C HIS A 92 -19.47 -2.35 -8.87
N LEU A 93 -20.16 -1.84 -7.86
CA LEU A 93 -19.73 -1.86 -6.46
C LEU A 93 -20.63 -2.83 -5.66
N PRO A 94 -20.08 -3.51 -4.66
CA PRO A 94 -20.87 -4.28 -3.70
C PRO A 94 -21.80 -3.37 -2.91
N ARG A 95 -22.65 -3.96 -2.08
CA ARG A 95 -23.45 -3.18 -1.13
C ARG A 95 -22.55 -2.63 -0.03
N GLY A 96 -22.66 -1.33 0.23
CA GLY A 96 -22.01 -0.65 1.33
C GLY A 96 -22.82 -0.69 2.62
N VAL A 97 -22.38 0.03 3.64
CA VAL A 97 -23.08 0.23 4.90
C VAL A 97 -23.77 1.58 4.90
N SER A 98 -24.94 1.63 5.56
CA SER A 98 -25.68 2.90 5.75
C SER A 98 -25.02 3.69 6.87
N LYS A 99 -24.69 4.96 6.60
CA LYS A 99 -24.12 5.90 7.57
C LYS A 99 -24.86 7.24 7.47
N THR A 100 -25.23 7.80 8.62
CA THR A 100 -25.79 9.15 8.67
C THR A 100 -24.65 10.14 8.77
N ASP A 101 -24.53 10.97 7.75
CA ASP A 101 -23.50 12.00 7.60
C ASP A 101 -24.11 13.38 7.94
N PRO A 102 -23.41 14.25 8.70
CA PRO A 102 -23.91 15.56 9.06
C PRO A 102 -24.17 16.49 7.86
N TYR A 103 -23.47 16.27 6.74
CA TYR A 103 -23.54 17.15 5.57
C TYR A 103 -24.46 16.63 4.47
N LEU A 104 -24.55 15.30 4.30
CA LEU A 104 -25.24 14.67 3.18
C LEU A 104 -26.42 13.78 3.63
N GLY A 105 -26.70 13.72 4.93
CA GLY A 105 -27.74 12.84 5.48
C GLY A 105 -27.36 11.37 5.40
N THR A 106 -28.34 10.48 5.31
CA THR A 106 -28.09 9.04 5.24
C THR A 106 -27.55 8.64 3.87
N GLN A 107 -26.33 8.12 3.86
CA GLN A 107 -25.60 7.70 2.67
C GLN A 107 -25.12 6.25 2.78
N GLU A 108 -24.94 5.60 1.64
CA GLU A 108 -24.26 4.33 1.56
C GLU A 108 -22.75 4.59 1.41
N VAL A 109 -21.96 4.02 2.32
CA VAL A 109 -20.52 4.25 2.40
C VAL A 109 -19.73 2.95 2.47
N PHE A 110 -18.44 3.03 2.16
CA PHE A 110 -17.46 1.95 2.33
C PHE A 110 -16.42 2.37 3.37
N MET A 111 -16.03 1.41 4.20
CA MET A 111 -14.98 1.53 5.22
C MET A 111 -13.96 0.43 5.02
N GLN A 112 -12.73 0.64 5.46
CA GLN A 112 -11.60 -0.30 5.38
C GLN A 112 -11.21 -0.66 3.95
N GLU A 113 -12.05 -1.35 3.21
CA GLU A 113 -11.75 -1.81 1.87
C GLU A 113 -13.02 -1.96 1.04
N VAL A 114 -12.91 -1.63 -0.24
CA VAL A 114 -13.91 -1.96 -1.25
C VAL A 114 -13.24 -2.25 -2.57
N GLU A 115 -13.77 -3.23 -3.29
CA GLU A 115 -13.39 -3.54 -4.64
C GLU A 115 -14.61 -3.44 -5.55
N GLY A 116 -14.42 -2.79 -6.68
CA GLY A 116 -15.42 -2.70 -7.73
C GLY A 116 -14.91 -3.31 -9.02
N THR A 117 -15.83 -3.87 -9.82
CA THR A 117 -15.54 -4.38 -11.16
C THR A 117 -16.00 -3.39 -12.21
N VAL A 118 -15.22 -3.27 -13.29
CA VAL A 118 -15.49 -2.40 -14.42
C VAL A 118 -15.37 -3.23 -15.70
N PRO A 119 -16.47 -3.77 -16.21
CA PRO A 119 -16.49 -4.40 -17.50
C PRO A 119 -16.14 -3.37 -18.58
N PHE A 120 -15.36 -3.79 -19.57
CA PHE A 120 -14.95 -2.89 -20.65
C PHE A 120 -14.88 -3.61 -21.98
N LYS A 121 -14.87 -2.83 -23.06
CA LYS A 121 -14.57 -3.28 -24.42
C LYS A 121 -13.46 -2.44 -25.01
N ARG A 122 -12.55 -3.07 -25.76
CA ARG A 122 -11.60 -2.37 -26.63
C ARG A 122 -12.12 -2.42 -28.07
N VAL A 123 -12.12 -1.25 -28.70
CA VAL A 123 -12.54 -1.11 -30.09
C VAL A 123 -11.37 -1.39 -31.03
N ASP A 124 -10.13 -1.12 -30.57
CA ASP A 124 -8.90 -1.38 -31.30
C ASP A 124 -7.82 -1.91 -30.34
N TYR A 125 -7.17 -3.02 -30.69
CA TYR A 125 -6.21 -3.70 -29.79
C TYR A 125 -4.75 -3.20 -29.94
N GLY A 126 -4.54 -2.11 -30.67
CA GLY A 126 -3.19 -1.96 -31.20
C GLY A 126 -2.24 -1.01 -30.48
N ALA A 127 -2.65 0.11 -29.95
CA ALA A 127 -1.69 1.18 -29.79
C ALA A 127 -1.66 1.88 -28.42
N HIS A 128 -2.73 1.88 -27.66
CA HIS A 128 -2.82 2.71 -26.48
C HIS A 128 -2.75 1.90 -25.19
N PRO A 129 -2.03 2.39 -24.16
CA PRO A 129 -2.10 1.78 -22.83
C PRO A 129 -3.54 1.84 -22.32
N LEU A 130 -3.94 0.86 -21.52
CA LEU A 130 -5.24 0.84 -20.90
C LEU A 130 -5.24 1.83 -19.73
N GLU A 131 -5.86 2.99 -19.90
CA GLU A 131 -5.91 4.04 -18.90
C GLU A 131 -7.34 4.38 -18.51
N ILE A 132 -7.58 4.48 -17.22
CA ILE A 132 -8.86 4.87 -16.64
C ILE A 132 -8.68 6.06 -15.70
N LYS A 133 -9.69 6.91 -15.64
CA LYS A 133 -9.83 7.97 -14.66
C LYS A 133 -10.77 7.48 -13.57
N VAL A 134 -10.29 7.43 -12.35
CA VAL A 134 -11.04 7.03 -11.17
C VAL A 134 -11.31 8.25 -10.31
N THR A 135 -12.58 8.54 -10.04
CA THR A 135 -13.00 9.65 -9.19
C THR A 135 -13.71 9.10 -7.96
N TYR A 136 -13.41 9.63 -6.79
CA TYR A 136 -14.04 9.26 -5.53
C TYR A 136 -14.00 10.40 -4.52
N GLN A 137 -14.87 10.33 -3.52
CA GLN A 137 -14.91 11.32 -2.44
C GLN A 137 -15.21 10.61 -1.11
N GLY A 138 -14.54 11.06 -0.07
CA GLY A 138 -14.72 10.52 1.28
C GLY A 138 -14.45 11.57 2.35
N CYS A 139 -14.74 11.17 3.58
CA CYS A 139 -14.56 11.99 4.78
C CYS A 139 -13.88 11.19 5.88
N ALA A 140 -13.32 11.91 6.85
CA ALA A 140 -12.94 11.37 8.16
C ALA A 140 -14.15 11.38 9.09
N ASP A 141 -14.27 10.39 9.95
CA ASP A 141 -15.30 10.33 11.02
C ASP A 141 -15.21 11.53 11.97
N ALA A 142 -14.01 12.09 12.11
CA ALA A 142 -13.74 13.29 12.90
C ALA A 142 -14.27 14.60 12.26
N GLY A 143 -14.95 14.52 11.09
CA GLY A 143 -15.70 15.63 10.49
C GLY A 143 -15.02 16.37 9.34
N LEU A 144 -13.85 15.93 8.86
CA LEU A 144 -13.23 16.49 7.66
C LEU A 144 -13.70 15.76 6.41
N CYS A 145 -14.26 16.50 5.44
CA CYS A 145 -14.58 15.98 4.11
C CYS A 145 -13.58 16.46 3.07
N TYR A 146 -13.03 15.52 2.30
CA TYR A 146 -12.12 15.82 1.22
C TYR A 146 -12.88 16.28 -0.03
N LEU A 147 -12.25 17.12 -0.82
CA LEU A 147 -12.74 17.42 -2.17
C LEU A 147 -12.71 16.14 -3.02
N PRO A 148 -13.50 16.05 -4.10
CA PRO A 148 -13.42 14.92 -5.00
C PRO A 148 -11.98 14.68 -5.48
N ILE A 149 -11.50 13.46 -5.29
CA ILE A 149 -10.16 13.02 -5.64
C ILE A 149 -10.24 12.31 -6.98
N THR A 150 -9.34 12.66 -7.89
CA THR A 150 -9.25 12.03 -9.20
C THR A 150 -7.86 11.44 -9.40
N LYS A 151 -7.78 10.17 -9.85
CA LYS A 151 -6.54 9.46 -10.16
C LYS A 151 -6.63 8.86 -11.55
N VAL A 152 -5.53 8.92 -12.28
CA VAL A 152 -5.34 8.17 -13.52
C VAL A 152 -4.61 6.89 -13.18
N LEU A 153 -5.18 5.75 -13.56
CA LEU A 153 -4.66 4.44 -13.26
C LEU A 153 -4.53 3.61 -14.54
N SER A 154 -3.45 2.86 -14.62
CA SER A 154 -3.24 1.83 -15.62
C SER A 154 -3.02 0.50 -14.90
N PRO A 155 -3.69 -0.59 -15.27
CA PRO A 155 -3.34 -1.89 -14.73
C PRO A 155 -1.90 -2.20 -15.11
N PRO A 156 -1.12 -2.84 -14.23
CA PRO A 156 0.20 -3.31 -14.60
C PRO A 156 0.07 -4.20 -15.81
N ALA A 157 0.98 -4.04 -16.79
CA ALA A 157 1.05 -4.96 -17.92
C ALA A 157 1.08 -6.38 -17.35
N ALA A 158 0.17 -7.24 -17.85
CA ALA A 158 0.17 -8.64 -17.47
C ALA A 158 1.62 -9.12 -17.66
N ALA A 159 2.24 -9.62 -16.57
CA ALA A 159 3.53 -10.26 -16.70
C ALA A 159 3.39 -11.28 -17.84
N PRO A 160 4.33 -11.32 -18.79
CA PRO A 160 4.24 -12.31 -19.85
C PRO A 160 4.05 -13.65 -19.15
N THR A 161 2.95 -14.32 -19.47
CA THR A 161 2.76 -15.70 -19.06
C THR A 161 3.96 -16.43 -19.64
N ILE A 162 4.94 -16.73 -18.81
CA ILE A 162 6.01 -17.65 -19.19
C ILE A 162 5.26 -18.96 -19.31
N GLU A 163 4.80 -19.27 -20.52
CA GLU A 163 4.40 -20.62 -20.86
C GLU A 163 5.55 -21.49 -20.41
N ALA A 164 5.32 -22.26 -19.35
CA ALA A 164 6.29 -23.24 -18.90
C ALA A 164 6.65 -24.06 -20.13
N PRO A 165 7.94 -24.17 -20.49
CA PRO A 165 8.32 -24.91 -21.68
C PRO A 165 7.69 -26.30 -21.54
N SER A 166 6.80 -26.62 -22.46
CA SER A 166 6.24 -27.97 -22.56
C SER A 166 7.45 -28.88 -22.77
N HIS A 167 7.85 -29.57 -21.70
CA HIS A 167 8.97 -30.47 -21.77
C HIS A 167 8.64 -31.58 -22.76
N PRO A 168 9.38 -31.71 -23.87
CA PRO A 168 9.12 -32.71 -24.93
C PRO A 168 9.37 -34.18 -24.47
N TRP A 169 9.57 -34.42 -23.16
CA TRP A 169 9.88 -35.74 -22.63
C TRP A 169 8.68 -36.50 -22.05
N GLU A 170 7.48 -35.89 -22.01
CA GLU A 170 6.26 -36.61 -21.57
C GLU A 170 5.83 -37.75 -22.50
N GLY A 171 6.55 -37.97 -23.58
CA GLY A 171 6.28 -39.09 -24.54
C GLY A 171 7.26 -40.26 -24.47
N VAL A 172 8.30 -40.24 -23.60
CA VAL A 172 9.19 -41.40 -23.44
C VAL A 172 8.55 -42.35 -22.42
N ALA A 173 7.61 -43.13 -22.88
CA ALA A 173 7.04 -44.24 -22.15
C ALA A 173 8.19 -45.19 -21.72
N ILE A 174 8.32 -45.32 -20.44
CA ILE A 174 9.23 -46.25 -19.75
C ILE A 174 8.83 -47.69 -20.14
N LEU A 175 9.34 -48.22 -21.24
CA LEU A 175 9.31 -49.65 -21.58
C LEU A 175 10.56 -50.37 -21.12
N GLY A 176 11.25 -49.93 -20.07
CA GLY A 176 12.52 -50.48 -19.63
C GLY A 176 12.67 -50.82 -18.13
N GLY A 177 11.64 -50.66 -17.29
CA GLY A 177 11.77 -50.71 -15.86
C GLY A 177 11.29 -52.00 -15.15
N ALA A 178 10.65 -52.95 -15.80
CA ALA A 178 10.07 -54.12 -15.12
C ALA A 178 11.06 -55.28 -14.88
N GLY A 179 12.25 -55.23 -15.49
CA GLY A 179 13.23 -56.31 -15.36
C GLY A 179 14.25 -56.18 -14.21
N ALA A 180 14.51 -54.98 -13.71
CA ALA A 180 15.59 -54.75 -12.74
C ALA A 180 15.16 -54.92 -11.27
N PHE A 181 13.87 -54.85 -10.96
CA PHE A 181 13.39 -54.93 -9.58
C PHE A 181 13.20 -56.36 -9.07
N LEU A 182 13.13 -57.40 -9.96
CA LEU A 182 12.96 -58.76 -9.54
C LEU A 182 14.27 -59.41 -9.08
N LEU A 183 15.43 -58.93 -9.48
CA LEU A 183 16.73 -59.45 -9.04
C LEU A 183 17.21 -58.83 -7.72
N ALA A 184 16.83 -57.61 -7.39
CA ALA A 184 17.21 -57.00 -6.11
C ALA A 184 16.39 -57.52 -4.94
N GLY A 185 15.16 -58.00 -5.15
CA GLY A 185 14.29 -58.55 -4.09
C GLY A 185 14.73 -59.91 -3.58
N LEU A 186 15.52 -60.68 -4.35
CA LEU A 186 15.93 -62.03 -3.95
C LEU A 186 17.21 -62.07 -3.09
N LEU A 187 18.02 -60.99 -3.12
CA LEU A 187 19.27 -60.91 -2.35
C LEU A 187 19.14 -60.27 -0.98
N LEU A 188 18.03 -59.59 -0.69
CA LEU A 188 17.81 -58.92 0.59
C LEU A 188 17.00 -59.76 1.61
N ARG A 189 16.62 -61.01 1.25
CA ARG A 189 15.86 -61.90 2.16
C ARG A 189 16.72 -62.69 3.11
N LYS A 190 18.02 -62.45 3.16
CA LYS A 190 18.96 -63.21 4.05
C LYS A 190 19.80 -62.23 4.84
N GLY A 191 19.26 -61.67 5.89
CA GLY A 191 20.10 -60.96 6.85
C GLY A 191 19.40 -59.96 7.78
N ARG A 192 19.18 -60.42 9.02
CA ARG A 192 19.16 -59.68 10.28
C ARG A 192 17.90 -58.89 10.65
N SER A 193 17.19 -59.52 11.56
CA SER A 193 16.44 -58.87 12.64
C SER A 193 17.39 -57.97 13.46
N LEU A 194 17.10 -56.68 13.54
CA LEU A 194 17.69 -55.79 14.52
C LEU A 194 16.54 -55.39 15.47
N ASP A 195 16.63 -55.94 16.70
CA ASP A 195 15.80 -55.54 17.81
C ASP A 195 16.10 -54.10 18.21
N LEU A 196 15.08 -53.24 18.16
CA LEU A 196 15.13 -51.89 18.75
C LEU A 196 14.41 -51.91 20.11
N PRO A 197 14.99 -51.31 21.16
CA PRO A 197 14.32 -51.17 22.46
C PRO A 197 13.24 -50.08 22.41
N PRO A 198 12.22 -50.17 23.29
CA PRO A 198 11.12 -49.18 23.33
C PRO A 198 11.58 -47.84 23.90
N PRO A 199 10.97 -46.72 23.45
CA PRO A 199 11.26 -45.40 24.00
C PRO A 199 10.67 -45.20 25.40
N PRO A 200 11.25 -44.23 26.18
CA PRO A 200 10.83 -43.92 27.56
C PRO A 200 9.47 -43.22 27.64
#